data_b019e387fa32cb85b2ca47c22c470aed
#
_entry.id   b019e387fa32cb85b2ca47c22c470aed
#
_cell.length_a   1.000
_cell.length_b   1.000
_cell.length_c   1.000
_cell.angle_alpha   90.00
_cell.angle_beta   90.00
_cell.angle_gamma   90.00
#
_symmetry.space_group_name_H-M   'P 1'
#
loop_
_entity.id
_entity.type
_entity.pdbx_description
1 polymer ?
#
loop_
_entity_poly.entity_id
_entity_poly.type
_entity_poly.pdbx_seq_one_letter_code
_entity_poly.pdbx_strand_id
1 'polypeptide(L)'
;MAYVILNLVCVAALVGIDQAIKLWAVQALAPVESITLIPHVLELRFVLNQGMAFSLLSGRQLFLILTTTAALLLVAYMLFFRSRGRLLQQTAFILVLAGGIGNLIDRVLNGEVVDYINPLFIDFAVFNFADILVCVGVALWVLVILLEEVEDKPSKEQ
;
A
#
# COMPACT_ATOMS: atom_id res chain seq x y z
N MET A 1 3.98 -20.17 -16.38
CA MET A 1 2.56 -20.12 -15.97
C MET A 1 2.42 -20.14 -14.45
N ALA A 2 3.02 -21.10 -13.72
CA ALA A 2 2.93 -21.17 -12.23
C ALA A 2 3.35 -19.88 -11.51
N TYR A 3 4.43 -19.24 -11.93
CA TYR A 3 4.91 -17.97 -11.38
C TYR A 3 3.87 -16.83 -11.45
N VAL A 4 3.20 -16.66 -12.60
CA VAL A 4 2.17 -15.62 -12.75
C VAL A 4 0.97 -15.90 -11.86
N ILE A 5 0.55 -17.17 -11.81
CA ILE A 5 -0.58 -17.58 -10.95
C ILE A 5 -0.25 -17.32 -9.49
N LEU A 6 0.94 -17.68 -9.02
CA LEU A 6 1.35 -17.45 -7.64
C LEU A 6 1.32 -15.95 -7.27
N ASN A 7 1.89 -15.09 -8.11
CA ASN A 7 1.89 -13.64 -7.88
C ASN A 7 0.46 -13.07 -7.84
N LEU A 8 -0.42 -13.51 -8.76
CA LEU A 8 -1.83 -13.09 -8.77
C LEU A 8 -2.56 -13.53 -7.49
N VAL A 9 -2.33 -14.78 -7.03
CA VAL A 9 -2.90 -15.30 -5.80
C VAL A 9 -2.43 -14.50 -4.59
N CYS A 10 -1.13 -14.17 -4.52
CA CYS A 10 -0.58 -13.35 -3.43
C CYS A 10 -1.20 -11.94 -3.41
N VAL A 11 -1.27 -11.28 -4.57
CA VAL A 11 -1.91 -9.95 -4.66
C VAL A 11 -3.38 -10.03 -4.26
N ALA A 12 -4.13 -11.00 -4.79
CA ALA A 12 -5.56 -11.16 -4.47
C ALA A 12 -5.80 -11.46 -2.98
N ALA A 13 -4.95 -12.28 -2.36
CA ALA A 13 -5.04 -12.57 -0.93
C ALA A 13 -4.81 -11.33 -0.07
N LEU A 14 -3.78 -10.53 -0.37
CA LEU A 14 -3.48 -9.29 0.36
C LEU A 14 -4.56 -8.23 0.18
N VAL A 15 -5.10 -8.08 -1.04
CA VAL A 15 -6.26 -7.19 -1.30
C VAL A 15 -7.48 -7.68 -0.52
N GLY A 16 -7.74 -8.99 -0.50
CA GLY A 16 -8.85 -9.56 0.27
C GLY A 16 -8.71 -9.30 1.78
N ILE A 17 -7.51 -9.42 2.33
CA ILE A 17 -7.22 -9.09 3.73
C ILE A 17 -7.46 -7.59 3.99
N ASP A 18 -6.96 -6.70 3.14
CA ASP A 18 -7.17 -5.26 3.26
C ASP A 18 -8.65 -4.91 3.30
N GLN A 19 -9.41 -5.40 2.33
CA GLN A 19 -10.85 -5.14 2.24
C GLN A 19 -11.63 -5.74 3.43
N ALA A 20 -11.24 -6.92 3.91
CA ALA A 20 -11.85 -7.51 5.10
C ALA A 20 -11.61 -6.66 6.36
N ILE A 21 -10.37 -6.14 6.55
CA ILE A 21 -10.04 -5.26 7.67
C ILE A 21 -10.81 -3.93 7.55
N LYS A 22 -10.91 -3.34 6.37
CA LYS A 22 -11.68 -2.11 6.13
C LYS A 22 -13.17 -2.29 6.41
N LEU A 23 -13.75 -3.40 5.97
CA LEU A 23 -15.15 -3.73 6.29
C LEU A 23 -15.37 -3.88 7.80
N TRP A 24 -14.44 -4.54 8.49
CA TRP A 24 -14.47 -4.62 9.95
C TRP A 24 -14.35 -3.22 10.58
N ALA A 25 -13.44 -2.37 10.10
CA ALA A 25 -13.27 -1.01 10.60
C ALA A 25 -14.55 -0.17 10.45
N VAL A 26 -15.23 -0.26 9.31
CA VAL A 26 -16.54 0.39 9.10
C VAL A 26 -17.56 -0.09 10.11
N GLN A 27 -17.65 -1.40 10.37
CA GLN A 27 -18.66 -1.96 11.27
C GLN A 27 -18.35 -1.70 12.75
N ALA A 28 -17.07 -1.82 13.14
CA ALA A 28 -16.65 -1.78 14.53
C ALA A 28 -16.27 -0.37 15.02
N LEU A 29 -15.67 0.46 14.16
CA LEU A 29 -15.15 1.77 14.57
C LEU A 29 -16.07 2.93 14.21
N ALA A 30 -16.81 2.87 13.10
CA ALA A 30 -17.69 3.99 12.72
C ALA A 30 -18.73 4.36 13.81
N PRO A 31 -19.33 3.40 14.56
CA PRO A 31 -20.28 3.74 15.64
C PRO A 31 -19.65 4.37 16.88
N VAL A 32 -18.35 4.13 17.14
CA VAL A 32 -17.65 4.55 18.38
C VAL A 32 -16.56 5.60 18.12
N GLU A 33 -16.32 5.91 16.83
CA GLU A 33 -15.34 6.83 16.32
C GLU A 33 -13.88 6.41 16.57
N SER A 34 -13.51 6.02 17.80
CA SER A 34 -12.16 5.54 18.11
C SER A 34 -12.12 4.54 19.27
N ILE A 35 -11.08 3.71 19.28
CA ILE A 35 -10.75 2.74 20.33
C ILE A 35 -9.26 2.88 20.64
N THR A 36 -8.92 3.30 21.86
CA THR A 36 -7.52 3.37 22.30
C THR A 36 -6.97 1.96 22.54
N LEU A 37 -5.94 1.57 21.79
CA LEU A 37 -5.24 0.30 21.99
C LEU A 37 -4.12 0.43 23.02
N ILE A 38 -3.29 1.47 22.88
CA ILE A 38 -2.18 1.75 23.79
C ILE A 38 -2.25 3.25 24.12
N PRO A 39 -2.51 3.62 25.39
CA PRO A 39 -2.60 5.03 25.78
C PRO A 39 -1.38 5.84 25.34
N HIS A 40 -1.62 7.01 24.74
CA HIS A 40 -0.61 7.93 24.20
C HIS A 40 0.25 7.40 23.07
N VAL A 41 0.03 6.17 22.57
CA VAL A 41 0.84 5.55 21.50
C VAL A 41 0.01 5.23 20.28
N LEU A 42 -1.11 4.50 20.45
CA LEU A 42 -1.87 3.98 19.30
C LEU A 42 -3.36 3.93 19.62
N GLU A 43 -4.15 4.44 18.71
CA GLU A 43 -5.60 4.21 18.69
C GLU A 43 -6.04 3.71 17.30
N LEU A 44 -7.17 3.04 17.27
CA LEU A 44 -7.93 2.82 16.06
C LEU A 44 -8.99 3.92 15.96
N ARG A 45 -8.92 4.71 14.89
CA ARG A 45 -9.81 5.85 14.68
C ARG A 45 -10.42 5.77 13.28
N PHE A 46 -11.74 5.79 13.19
CA PHE A 46 -12.42 5.76 11.91
C PHE A 46 -12.29 7.09 11.17
N VAL A 47 -11.72 7.07 9.97
CA VAL A 47 -11.58 8.26 9.11
C VAL A 47 -11.90 7.88 7.67
N LEU A 48 -12.70 8.70 7.00
CA LEU A 48 -12.96 8.62 5.56
C LEU A 48 -12.08 9.64 4.83
N ASN A 49 -11.09 9.16 4.10
CA ASN A 49 -10.06 9.97 3.45
C ASN A 49 -10.39 10.21 1.97
N GLN A 50 -10.73 11.44 1.63
CA GLN A 50 -11.05 11.87 0.25
C GLN A 50 -9.82 12.30 -0.56
N GLY A 51 -8.63 12.26 0.01
CA GLY A 51 -7.39 12.71 -0.62
C GLY A 51 -6.29 11.64 -0.66
N MET A 52 -5.06 12.12 -0.66
CA MET A 52 -3.84 11.36 -0.35
C MET A 52 -3.52 11.51 1.14
N ALA A 53 -2.28 11.13 1.54
CA ALA A 53 -1.79 11.42 2.89
C ALA A 53 -2.00 12.91 3.23
N PHE A 54 -2.42 13.20 4.47
CA PHE A 54 -2.77 14.53 4.95
C PHE A 54 -3.90 15.21 4.15
N SER A 55 -4.82 14.43 3.57
CA SER A 55 -5.94 14.91 2.73
C SER A 55 -5.51 15.77 1.53
N LEU A 56 -4.27 15.67 1.07
CA LEU A 56 -3.80 16.34 -0.13
C LEU A 56 -4.66 15.91 -1.33
N LEU A 57 -4.97 16.85 -2.23
CA LEU A 57 -5.82 16.66 -3.41
C LEU A 57 -7.24 16.18 -3.07
N SER A 58 -7.75 16.47 -1.87
CA SER A 58 -9.14 16.19 -1.50
C SER A 58 -10.11 16.79 -2.54
N GLY A 59 -11.14 15.99 -2.88
CA GLY A 59 -12.11 16.36 -3.92
C GLY A 59 -11.65 16.12 -5.36
N ARG A 60 -10.41 15.65 -5.61
CA ARG A 60 -9.90 15.33 -6.95
C ARG A 60 -9.87 13.82 -7.23
N GLN A 61 -10.96 13.12 -6.91
CA GLN A 61 -11.03 11.65 -6.99
C GLN A 61 -10.65 11.08 -8.37
N LEU A 62 -11.17 11.67 -9.46
CA LEU A 62 -10.86 11.19 -10.81
C LEU A 62 -9.35 11.26 -11.10
N PHE A 63 -8.69 12.35 -10.69
CA PHE A 63 -7.25 12.51 -10.84
C PHE A 63 -6.50 11.44 -10.04
N LEU A 64 -6.90 11.18 -8.78
CA LEU A 64 -6.29 10.16 -7.92
C LEU A 64 -6.49 8.75 -8.51
N ILE A 65 -7.68 8.43 -9.00
CA ILE A 65 -7.97 7.15 -9.65
C ILE A 65 -7.08 6.96 -10.88
N LEU A 66 -7.03 7.95 -11.78
CA LEU A 66 -6.25 7.84 -13.02
C LEU A 66 -4.75 7.71 -12.77
N THR A 67 -4.19 8.53 -11.88
CA THR A 67 -2.75 8.49 -11.55
C THR A 67 -2.37 7.21 -10.83
N THR A 68 -3.17 6.76 -9.86
CA THR A 68 -2.96 5.49 -9.17
C THR A 68 -3.05 4.31 -10.15
N THR A 69 -4.08 4.29 -11.02
CA THR A 69 -4.21 3.23 -12.03
C THR A 69 -3.00 3.19 -12.96
N ALA A 70 -2.53 4.33 -13.46
CA ALA A 70 -1.34 4.38 -14.32
C ALA A 70 -0.08 3.84 -13.60
N ALA A 71 0.12 4.23 -12.34
CA ALA A 71 1.23 3.73 -11.52
C ALA A 71 1.12 2.21 -11.29
N LEU A 72 -0.06 1.69 -10.97
CA LEU A 72 -0.27 0.26 -10.77
C LEU A 72 -0.06 -0.56 -12.05
N LEU A 73 -0.45 -0.05 -13.21
CA LEU A 73 -0.16 -0.69 -14.50
C LEU A 73 1.36 -0.79 -14.75
N LEU A 74 2.12 0.26 -14.43
CA LEU A 74 3.58 0.22 -14.52
C LEU A 74 4.17 -0.81 -13.56
N VAL A 75 3.73 -0.85 -12.29
CA VAL A 75 4.21 -1.82 -11.30
C VAL A 75 3.84 -3.25 -11.72
N ALA A 76 2.64 -3.47 -12.26
CA ALA A 76 2.24 -4.76 -12.81
C ALA A 76 3.15 -5.19 -13.98
N TYR A 77 3.44 -4.29 -14.89
CA TYR A 77 4.41 -4.55 -15.96
C TYR A 77 5.79 -4.96 -15.40
N MET A 78 6.29 -4.23 -14.41
CA MET A 78 7.56 -4.55 -13.75
C MET A 78 7.52 -5.93 -13.08
N LEU A 79 6.43 -6.26 -12.37
CA LEU A 79 6.25 -7.55 -11.70
C LEU A 79 6.28 -8.71 -12.72
N PHE A 80 5.51 -8.63 -13.78
CA PHE A 80 5.32 -9.78 -14.66
C PHE A 80 6.40 -9.93 -15.73
N PHE A 81 7.05 -8.84 -16.14
CA PHE A 81 7.99 -8.86 -17.26
C PHE A 81 9.46 -8.58 -16.87
N ARG A 82 9.72 -7.95 -15.70
CA ARG A 82 11.08 -7.52 -15.35
C ARG A 82 11.64 -8.17 -14.08
N SER A 83 10.79 -8.66 -13.16
CA SER A 83 11.23 -9.16 -11.84
C SER A 83 11.36 -10.68 -11.75
N ARG A 84 11.19 -11.41 -12.87
CA ARG A 84 11.23 -12.87 -12.87
C ARG A 84 12.56 -13.41 -12.34
N GLY A 85 12.50 -14.29 -11.32
CA GLY A 85 13.68 -14.85 -10.67
C GLY A 85 14.29 -14.00 -9.55
N ARG A 86 13.79 -12.78 -9.32
CA ARG A 86 14.28 -11.84 -8.31
C ARG A 86 13.25 -11.74 -7.17
N LEU A 87 13.33 -12.66 -6.22
CA LEU A 87 12.29 -12.83 -5.18
C LEU A 87 12.01 -11.54 -4.39
N LEU A 88 13.04 -10.82 -3.97
CA LEU A 88 12.89 -9.59 -3.19
C LEU A 88 12.16 -8.51 -3.99
N GLN A 89 12.54 -8.33 -5.26
CA GLN A 89 11.89 -7.37 -6.16
C GLN A 89 10.43 -7.76 -6.45
N GLN A 90 10.14 -9.06 -6.61
CA GLN A 90 8.77 -9.55 -6.78
C GLN A 90 7.93 -9.26 -5.56
N THR A 91 8.45 -9.54 -4.36
CA THR A 91 7.77 -9.24 -3.10
C THR A 91 7.46 -7.75 -2.99
N ALA A 92 8.42 -6.89 -3.30
CA ALA A 92 8.23 -5.44 -3.33
C ALA A 92 7.05 -5.03 -4.22
N PHE A 93 7.02 -5.53 -5.47
CA PHE A 93 5.96 -5.18 -6.41
C PHE A 93 4.59 -5.79 -6.07
N ILE A 94 4.56 -7.01 -5.49
CA ILE A 94 3.33 -7.62 -4.99
C ILE A 94 2.71 -6.74 -3.89
N LEU A 95 3.51 -6.27 -2.93
CA LEU A 95 3.05 -5.42 -1.84
C LEU A 95 2.51 -4.08 -2.36
N VAL A 96 3.26 -3.41 -3.26
CA VAL A 96 2.80 -2.15 -3.87
C VAL A 96 1.50 -2.33 -4.65
N LEU A 97 1.40 -3.40 -5.46
CA LEU A 97 0.18 -3.69 -6.21
C LEU A 97 -1.00 -3.95 -5.27
N ALA A 98 -0.82 -4.81 -4.26
CA ALA A 98 -1.90 -5.17 -3.36
C ALA A 98 -2.43 -3.94 -2.58
N GLY A 99 -1.53 -3.15 -1.99
CA GLY A 99 -1.92 -1.94 -1.26
C GLY A 99 -2.54 -0.89 -2.17
N GLY A 100 -1.92 -0.65 -3.33
CA GLY A 100 -2.47 0.31 -4.30
C GLY A 100 -3.85 -0.10 -4.84
N ILE A 101 -4.07 -1.39 -5.14
CA ILE A 101 -5.38 -1.91 -5.56
C ILE A 101 -6.40 -1.78 -4.43
N GLY A 102 -6.05 -2.11 -3.18
CA GLY A 102 -6.92 -1.98 -2.02
C GLY A 102 -7.48 -0.56 -1.89
N ASN A 103 -6.60 0.45 -1.90
CA ASN A 103 -7.01 1.86 -1.84
C ASN A 103 -7.69 2.36 -3.14
N LEU A 104 -7.40 1.77 -4.29
CA LEU A 104 -8.08 2.09 -5.54
C LEU A 104 -9.52 1.59 -5.55
N ILE A 105 -9.78 0.38 -5.03
CA ILE A 105 -11.14 -0.19 -4.88
C ILE A 105 -12.01 0.78 -4.08
N ASP A 106 -11.54 1.23 -2.92
CA ASP A 106 -12.28 2.15 -2.07
C ASP A 106 -12.63 3.45 -2.82
N ARG A 107 -11.65 4.04 -3.52
CA ARG A 107 -11.87 5.28 -4.29
C ARG A 107 -12.86 5.12 -5.43
N VAL A 108 -12.83 3.99 -6.13
CA VAL A 108 -13.74 3.72 -7.27
C VAL A 108 -15.15 3.45 -6.78
N LEU A 109 -15.31 2.71 -5.68
CA LEU A 109 -16.62 2.31 -5.18
C LEU A 109 -17.27 3.37 -4.29
N ASN A 110 -16.48 4.01 -3.41
CA ASN A 110 -17.00 4.88 -2.35
C ASN A 110 -16.59 6.35 -2.50
N GLY A 111 -15.61 6.66 -3.37
CA GLY A 111 -15.08 8.01 -3.51
C GLY A 111 -14.08 8.41 -2.41
N GLU A 112 -13.84 7.56 -1.44
CA GLU A 112 -12.99 7.82 -0.27
C GLU A 112 -12.38 6.51 0.24
N VAL A 113 -11.26 6.60 0.97
CA VAL A 113 -10.53 5.46 1.53
C VAL A 113 -10.82 5.35 3.02
N VAL A 114 -11.03 4.13 3.52
CA VAL A 114 -11.20 3.86 4.95
C VAL A 114 -9.83 3.77 5.61
N ASP A 115 -9.50 4.77 6.45
CA ASP A 115 -8.29 4.81 7.28
C ASP A 115 -8.67 4.57 8.75
N TYR A 116 -7.77 3.90 9.52
CA TYR A 116 -8.13 3.50 10.88
C TYR A 116 -6.96 3.36 11.86
N ILE A 117 -5.69 3.46 11.43
CA ILE A 117 -4.52 3.37 12.31
C ILE A 117 -4.04 4.79 12.61
N ASN A 118 -4.13 5.21 13.87
CA ASN A 118 -3.75 6.55 14.32
C ASN A 118 -2.65 6.49 15.39
N PRO A 119 -1.37 6.80 15.04
CA PRO A 119 -0.31 6.96 16.02
C PRO A 119 -0.52 8.26 16.81
N LEU A 120 -0.46 8.18 18.15
CA LEU A 120 -0.70 9.32 19.05
C LEU A 120 0.57 10.02 19.52
N PHE A 121 1.75 9.42 19.30
CA PHE A 121 3.04 9.95 19.75
C PHE A 121 3.70 10.91 18.76
N ILE A 122 3.13 11.02 17.55
CA ILE A 122 3.56 11.93 16.49
C ILE A 122 2.33 12.53 15.81
N ASP A 123 2.48 13.71 15.23
CA ASP A 123 1.46 14.27 14.35
C ASP A 123 1.58 13.63 12.96
N PHE A 124 0.80 12.58 12.74
CA PHE A 124 0.81 11.80 11.50
C PHE A 124 -0.62 11.56 11.01
N ALA A 125 -0.78 11.45 9.70
CA ALA A 125 -2.07 11.11 9.12
C ALA A 125 -2.54 9.72 9.56
N VAL A 126 -3.83 9.54 9.79
CA VAL A 126 -4.43 8.21 9.97
C VAL A 126 -4.24 7.44 8.67
N PHE A 127 -3.88 6.16 8.76
CA PHE A 127 -3.59 5.30 7.63
C PHE A 127 -4.21 3.91 7.79
N ASN A 128 -4.02 3.03 6.82
CA ASN A 128 -4.61 1.70 6.79
C ASN A 128 -3.58 0.62 6.43
N PHE A 129 -4.01 -0.64 6.37
CA PHE A 129 -3.16 -1.78 6.01
C PHE A 129 -2.60 -1.67 4.58
N ALA A 130 -3.38 -1.20 3.62
CA ALA A 130 -2.91 -1.00 2.24
C ALA A 130 -1.75 0.00 2.17
N ASP A 131 -1.76 1.07 2.98
CA ASP A 131 -0.68 2.04 3.05
C ASP A 131 0.61 1.40 3.60
N ILE A 132 0.49 0.52 4.61
CA ILE A 132 1.64 -0.26 5.12
C ILE A 132 2.22 -1.12 3.99
N LEU A 133 1.37 -1.82 3.23
CA LEU A 133 1.83 -2.63 2.10
C LEU A 133 2.59 -1.79 1.07
N VAL A 134 2.06 -0.63 0.69
CA VAL A 134 2.73 0.28 -0.25
C VAL A 134 4.06 0.77 0.31
N CYS A 135 4.10 1.25 1.55
CA CYS A 135 5.32 1.77 2.17
C CYS A 135 6.41 0.69 2.29
N VAL A 136 6.07 -0.50 2.76
CA VAL A 136 7.01 -1.63 2.86
C VAL A 136 7.47 -2.07 1.48
N GLY A 137 6.56 -2.17 0.51
CA GLY A 137 6.90 -2.55 -0.86
C GLY A 137 7.85 -1.55 -1.52
N VAL A 138 7.61 -0.25 -1.37
CA VAL A 138 8.51 0.80 -1.89
C VAL A 138 9.87 0.75 -1.18
N ALA A 139 9.91 0.58 0.14
CA ALA A 139 11.16 0.46 0.89
C ALA A 139 11.98 -0.75 0.43
N LEU A 140 11.35 -1.90 0.21
CA LEU A 140 12.02 -3.08 -0.33
C LEU A 140 12.52 -2.86 -1.76
N TRP A 141 11.77 -2.16 -2.60
CA TRP A 141 12.22 -1.86 -3.96
C TRP A 141 13.43 -0.92 -3.98
N VAL A 142 13.42 0.13 -3.13
CA VAL A 142 14.58 1.00 -2.94
C VAL A 142 15.80 0.20 -2.47
N LEU A 143 15.61 -0.72 -1.52
CA LEU A 143 16.69 -1.59 -1.06
C LEU A 143 17.26 -2.44 -2.20
N VAL A 144 16.42 -3.01 -3.06
CA VAL A 144 16.88 -3.77 -4.25
C VAL A 144 17.76 -2.90 -5.15
N ILE A 145 17.32 -1.68 -5.46
CA ILE A 145 18.09 -0.75 -6.31
C ILE A 145 19.47 -0.47 -5.69
N LEU A 146 19.52 -0.20 -4.39
CA LEU A 146 20.78 0.09 -3.69
C LEU A 146 21.72 -1.12 -3.68
N LEU A 147 21.20 -2.34 -3.53
CA LEU A 147 22.00 -3.56 -3.57
C LEU A 147 22.56 -3.82 -4.99
N GLU A 148 21.75 -3.63 -6.03
CA GLU A 148 22.19 -3.77 -7.43
C GLU A 148 23.30 -2.74 -7.77
N GLU A 149 23.19 -1.51 -7.30
CA GLU A 149 24.20 -0.46 -7.51
C GLU A 149 25.54 -0.79 -6.85
N VAL A 150 25.52 -1.49 -5.71
CA VAL A 150 26.73 -1.91 -5.01
C VAL A 150 27.42 -3.07 -5.76
N GLU A 151 26.65 -4.01 -6.31
CA GLU A 151 27.19 -5.15 -7.09
C GLU A 151 27.78 -4.71 -8.44
N ASP A 152 27.19 -3.69 -9.09
CA ASP A 152 27.66 -3.18 -10.40
C ASP A 152 28.86 -2.25 -10.32
N LYS A 153 29.34 -1.87 -9.13
CA LYS A 153 30.59 -1.12 -8.99
C LYS A 153 31.77 -2.06 -9.22
N PRO A 154 32.46 -2.01 -10.39
CA PRO A 154 33.69 -2.77 -10.59
C PRO A 154 34.69 -2.34 -9.51
N SER A 155 35.41 -3.30 -8.93
CA SER A 155 36.55 -3.08 -8.04
C SER A 155 37.61 -2.25 -8.81
N LYS A 156 37.42 -0.94 -8.86
CA LYS A 156 38.43 0.02 -9.30
C LYS A 156 39.30 0.31 -8.10
N GLU A 157 40.19 -0.65 -7.76
CA GLU A 157 41.39 -0.45 -6.96
C GLU A 157 42.11 -1.80 -6.82
N GLN A 158 42.84 -2.19 -7.90
CA GLN A 158 44.09 -2.94 -7.76
C GLN A 158 45.02 -2.50 -8.89
#